data_47e02104827a4f5da7b155e5036652f9
#
_entry.id   47e02104827a4f5da7b155e5036652f9
#
_cell.length_a   1.000
_cell.length_b   1.000
_cell.length_c   1.000
_cell.angle_alpha   90.00
_cell.angle_beta   90.00
_cell.angle_gamma   90.00
#
_symmetry.space_group_name_H-M   'P 1'
#
loop_
_entity.id
_entity.type
_entity.pdbx_description
1 polymer ?
#
loop_
_entity_poly.entity_id
_entity_poly.type
_entity_poly.pdbx_seq_one_letter_code
_entity_poly.pdbx_strand_id
1 'polypeptide(L)'
;FEHNGLNPSYLIGGIPPNLGQGARFTDSPWFIIEGDEYDTAFFDKRSKFIHYCPEVALLNNLEFDHADIFENLAAIKKTFRHLIQTVPSNGLVLCNGEDQNLREITRDIRFCPIRRFGFGAENDFRAVHITHENGGSSFELQGATYSIPTMAGDFNVRIALGVVSCALHCGLTPAQIQSAFLTFKGIRRRMEVFGVKSGVTLIDDFGHHPTAIAQTLAALRQCYPSQRIWAAFEPRSNTTRRNVFQQELAEALGSADGVAVSAIAREEQLAPEERLDVGKLVLQIRENRQIPAAHFSEVPSIVEWLCKQVKPGDVICV
;
A
#
# COMPACT_ATOMS: atom_id res chain seq x y z
N PHE A 1 -10.48 -15.15 7.46
CA PHE A 1 -10.66 -15.82 8.77
C PHE A 1 -12.02 -15.45 9.37
N GLU A 2 -12.32 -14.18 9.63
CA GLU A 2 -13.59 -13.74 10.23
C GLU A 2 -14.82 -14.23 9.45
N HIS A 3 -14.83 -14.04 8.12
CA HIS A 3 -15.90 -14.47 7.24
C HIS A 3 -16.20 -15.98 7.37
N ASN A 4 -15.18 -16.78 7.68
CA ASN A 4 -15.29 -18.24 7.83
C ASN A 4 -15.50 -18.69 9.29
N GLY A 5 -15.87 -17.78 10.19
CA GLY A 5 -16.21 -18.09 11.58
C GLY A 5 -15.03 -18.45 12.48
N LEU A 6 -13.79 -18.18 12.05
CA LEU A 6 -12.59 -18.47 12.86
C LEU A 6 -12.33 -17.44 13.95
N ASN A 7 -13.10 -16.34 13.97
CA ASN A 7 -13.11 -15.30 15.00
C ASN A 7 -11.72 -14.84 15.48
N PRO A 8 -10.81 -14.42 14.57
CA PRO A 8 -9.43 -14.13 14.94
C PRO A 8 -9.31 -12.92 15.85
N SER A 9 -8.30 -12.91 16.72
CA SER A 9 -7.74 -11.67 17.25
C SER A 9 -7.02 -10.94 16.12
N TYR A 10 -7.03 -9.60 16.14
CA TYR A 10 -6.31 -8.82 15.13
C TYR A 10 -5.90 -7.45 15.63
N LEU A 11 -4.84 -6.92 15.00
CA LEU A 11 -4.41 -5.53 15.09
C LEU A 11 -4.07 -5.06 13.67
N ILE A 12 -4.82 -4.09 13.17
CA ILE A 12 -4.73 -3.58 11.80
C ILE A 12 -4.61 -2.06 11.87
N GLY A 13 -3.69 -1.45 11.12
CA GLY A 13 -3.48 0.00 11.11
C GLY A 13 -4.63 0.82 10.50
N GLY A 14 -5.48 0.17 9.68
CA GLY A 14 -6.69 0.76 9.11
C GLY A 14 -7.98 0.25 9.75
N ILE A 15 -9.12 0.78 9.31
CA ILE A 15 -10.44 0.31 9.73
C ILE A 15 -11.14 -0.38 8.56
N PRO A 16 -11.17 -1.72 8.51
CA PRO A 16 -11.98 -2.44 7.52
C PRO A 16 -13.46 -2.24 7.81
N PRO A 17 -14.28 -1.79 6.84
CA PRO A 17 -15.72 -1.63 7.04
C PRO A 17 -16.42 -2.92 7.46
N ASN A 18 -15.92 -4.07 7.05
CA ASN A 18 -16.45 -5.38 7.48
C ASN A 18 -16.30 -5.66 8.98
N LEU A 19 -15.29 -5.06 9.63
CA LEU A 19 -14.99 -5.29 11.05
C LEU A 19 -15.39 -4.11 11.95
N GLY A 20 -15.47 -2.89 11.39
CA GLY A 20 -15.85 -1.67 12.09
C GLY A 20 -14.82 -1.13 13.08
N GLN A 21 -13.74 -1.84 13.33
CA GLN A 21 -12.66 -1.45 14.26
C GLN A 21 -11.31 -2.00 13.80
N GLY A 22 -10.22 -1.35 14.21
CA GLY A 22 -8.85 -1.74 13.84
C GLY A 22 -8.21 -2.80 14.74
N ALA A 23 -8.81 -3.10 15.88
CA ALA A 23 -8.26 -4.10 16.81
C ALA A 23 -9.36 -4.85 17.55
N ARG A 24 -9.11 -6.13 17.79
CA ARG A 24 -9.97 -7.01 18.61
C ARG A 24 -9.15 -8.13 19.21
N PHE A 25 -9.44 -8.48 20.45
CA PHE A 25 -8.89 -9.65 21.13
C PHE A 25 -9.99 -10.67 21.38
N THR A 26 -9.73 -11.95 21.10
CA THR A 26 -10.66 -13.08 21.23
C THR A 26 -9.93 -14.30 21.81
N ASP A 27 -10.67 -15.38 22.11
CA ASP A 27 -10.11 -16.66 22.54
C ASP A 27 -9.68 -17.56 21.37
N SER A 28 -9.73 -17.05 20.13
CA SER A 28 -9.30 -17.79 18.94
C SER A 28 -7.79 -18.07 18.98
N PRO A 29 -7.32 -19.21 18.46
CA PRO A 29 -5.90 -19.46 18.30
C PRO A 29 -5.24 -18.59 17.21
N TRP A 30 -6.04 -17.85 16.44
CA TRP A 30 -5.57 -17.00 15.34
C TRP A 30 -5.37 -15.56 15.82
N PHE A 31 -4.18 -15.02 15.58
CA PHE A 31 -3.90 -13.61 15.74
C PHE A 31 -3.30 -13.06 14.45
N ILE A 32 -3.99 -12.13 13.81
CA ILE A 32 -3.57 -11.47 12.58
C ILE A 32 -3.11 -10.06 12.92
N ILE A 33 -1.84 -9.76 12.71
CA ILE A 33 -1.24 -8.50 13.11
C ILE A 33 -0.53 -7.84 11.93
N GLU A 34 -0.77 -6.54 11.73
CA GLU A 34 0.00 -5.73 10.78
C GLU A 34 1.41 -5.51 11.32
N GLY A 35 2.41 -5.79 10.49
CA GLY A 35 3.82 -5.55 10.81
C GLY A 35 4.10 -4.05 10.89
N ASP A 36 4.84 -3.63 11.93
CA ASP A 36 5.22 -2.24 12.14
C ASP A 36 6.72 -2.17 12.41
N GLU A 37 7.45 -1.47 11.54
CA GLU A 37 8.89 -1.29 11.59
C GLU A 37 9.34 -0.18 12.53
N TYR A 38 8.42 0.64 13.06
CA TYR A 38 8.77 1.67 14.04
C TYR A 38 9.26 1.09 15.36
N ASP A 39 9.99 1.93 16.09
CA ASP A 39 10.51 1.63 17.43
C ASP A 39 9.43 1.07 18.36
N THR A 40 9.78 0.04 19.12
CA THR A 40 8.89 -0.59 20.10
C THR A 40 8.55 0.36 21.25
N ALA A 41 9.58 1.03 21.81
CA ALA A 41 9.44 1.93 22.95
C ALA A 41 10.63 2.90 23.00
N PHE A 42 10.55 3.88 23.90
CA PHE A 42 11.65 4.84 24.13
C PHE A 42 12.98 4.15 24.46
N PHE A 43 12.93 3.07 25.21
CA PHE A 43 14.11 2.29 25.65
C PHE A 43 14.41 1.07 24.77
N ASP A 44 13.55 0.74 23.81
CA ASP A 44 13.79 -0.34 22.85
C ASP A 44 13.59 0.20 21.41
N LYS A 45 14.71 0.43 20.74
CA LYS A 45 14.78 0.99 19.39
C LYS A 45 14.67 -0.06 18.30
N ARG A 46 14.39 -1.31 18.66
CA ARG A 46 14.08 -2.35 17.68
C ARG A 46 12.65 -2.18 17.16
N SER A 47 12.43 -2.57 15.91
CA SER A 47 11.09 -2.54 15.31
C SER A 47 10.12 -3.44 16.05
N LYS A 48 8.87 -3.00 16.18
CA LYS A 48 7.81 -3.70 16.95
C LYS A 48 7.61 -5.13 16.49
N PHE A 49 7.66 -5.38 15.18
CA PHE A 49 7.40 -6.72 14.62
C PHE A 49 8.41 -7.79 15.06
N ILE A 50 9.58 -7.43 15.57
CA ILE A 50 10.55 -8.41 16.13
C ILE A 50 9.99 -9.12 17.36
N HIS A 51 9.08 -8.46 18.08
CA HIS A 51 8.44 -9.03 19.27
C HIS A 51 7.22 -9.90 18.94
N TYR A 52 6.76 -9.92 17.69
CA TYR A 52 5.54 -10.64 17.33
C TYR A 52 5.75 -12.14 17.17
N CYS A 53 6.97 -12.58 16.89
CA CYS A 53 7.34 -14.00 16.71
C CYS A 53 6.32 -14.75 15.82
N PRO A 54 6.08 -14.33 14.57
CA PRO A 54 5.01 -14.89 13.78
C PRO A 54 5.30 -16.34 13.35
N GLU A 55 4.28 -17.19 13.33
CA GLU A 55 4.37 -18.50 12.67
C GLU A 55 4.35 -18.35 11.15
N VAL A 56 3.60 -17.37 10.65
CA VAL A 56 3.56 -17.04 9.22
C VAL A 56 3.86 -15.54 9.06
N ALA A 57 4.94 -15.22 8.36
CA ALA A 57 5.28 -13.86 7.99
C ALA A 57 4.97 -13.63 6.50
N LEU A 58 4.08 -12.67 6.21
CA LEU A 58 3.75 -12.25 4.84
C LEU A 58 4.44 -10.92 4.54
N LEU A 59 5.37 -10.91 3.57
CA LEU A 59 6.18 -9.76 3.17
C LEU A 59 5.77 -9.32 1.76
N ASN A 60 5.08 -8.18 1.65
CA ASN A 60 4.57 -7.69 0.38
C ASN A 60 5.62 -6.95 -0.45
N ASN A 61 6.41 -6.08 0.18
CA ASN A 61 7.49 -5.31 -0.43
C ASN A 61 8.49 -4.87 0.64
N LEU A 62 9.69 -4.50 0.20
CA LEU A 62 10.73 -3.94 1.03
C LEU A 62 11.39 -2.80 0.28
N GLU A 63 11.08 -1.57 0.69
CA GLU A 63 11.60 -0.34 0.11
C GLU A 63 12.19 0.55 1.20
N PHE A 64 12.93 1.60 0.82
CA PHE A 64 13.37 2.60 1.78
C PHE A 64 12.19 3.49 2.15
N ASP A 65 11.84 3.50 3.41
CA ASP A 65 10.84 4.40 4.02
C ASP A 65 11.28 4.73 5.44
N HIS A 66 10.50 5.53 6.17
CA HIS A 66 10.77 5.91 7.55
C HIS A 66 12.17 6.51 7.74
N ALA A 67 12.51 7.51 6.89
CA ALA A 67 13.80 8.21 6.90
C ALA A 67 14.12 8.93 8.23
N ASP A 68 13.17 8.97 9.16
CA ASP A 68 13.33 9.48 10.52
C ASP A 68 13.96 8.47 11.49
N ILE A 69 13.88 7.17 11.18
CA ILE A 69 14.42 6.09 12.02
C ILE A 69 15.44 5.18 11.30
N PHE A 70 15.39 5.12 9.98
CA PHE A 70 16.33 4.35 9.18
C PHE A 70 17.26 5.25 8.37
N GLU A 71 18.55 5.01 8.49
CA GLU A 71 19.58 5.75 7.75
C GLU A 71 19.56 5.44 6.25
N ASN A 72 19.29 4.18 5.90
CA ASN A 72 19.34 3.70 4.53
C ASN A 72 18.61 2.36 4.37
N LEU A 73 18.47 1.92 3.11
CA LEU A 73 17.82 0.65 2.76
C LEU A 73 18.49 -0.58 3.42
N ALA A 74 19.82 -0.55 3.63
CA ALA A 74 20.52 -1.66 4.27
C ALA A 74 20.12 -1.85 5.73
N ALA A 75 19.80 -0.76 6.44
CA ALA A 75 19.30 -0.79 7.80
C ALA A 75 17.91 -1.47 7.84
N ILE A 76 17.01 -1.13 6.91
CA ILE A 76 15.69 -1.77 6.78
C ILE A 76 15.85 -3.26 6.44
N LYS A 77 16.68 -3.61 5.45
CA LYS A 77 16.98 -5.01 5.10
C LYS A 77 17.44 -5.82 6.31
N LYS A 78 18.32 -5.26 7.14
CA LYS A 78 18.79 -5.89 8.37
C LYS A 78 17.63 -6.14 9.34
N THR A 79 16.74 -5.18 9.51
CA THR A 79 15.58 -5.27 10.39
C THR A 79 14.60 -6.35 9.92
N PHE A 80 14.31 -6.41 8.62
CA PHE A 80 13.48 -7.48 8.05
C PHE A 80 14.13 -8.87 8.17
N ARG A 81 15.46 -8.97 8.06
CA ARG A 81 16.16 -10.25 8.36
C ARG A 81 15.99 -10.66 9.82
N HIS A 82 16.00 -9.72 10.77
CA HIS A 82 15.71 -10.02 12.17
C HIS A 82 14.27 -10.54 12.35
N LEU A 83 13.26 -9.93 11.68
CA LEU A 83 11.90 -10.46 11.68
C LEU A 83 11.86 -11.91 11.17
N ILE A 84 12.48 -12.18 10.01
CA ILE A 84 12.50 -13.54 9.44
C ILE A 84 13.13 -14.54 10.44
N GLN A 85 14.17 -14.14 11.18
CA GLN A 85 14.83 -14.99 12.16
C GLN A 85 13.96 -15.33 13.38
N THR A 86 12.86 -14.59 13.61
CA THR A 86 11.88 -14.92 14.66
C THR A 86 10.85 -15.96 14.24
N VAL A 87 10.76 -16.26 12.94
CA VAL A 87 9.86 -17.30 12.42
C VAL A 87 10.40 -18.69 12.80
N PRO A 88 9.61 -19.57 13.41
CA PRO A 88 10.07 -20.89 13.82
C PRO A 88 10.35 -21.79 12.59
N SER A 89 11.12 -22.86 12.79
CA SER A 89 11.51 -23.78 11.70
C SER A 89 10.33 -24.49 11.04
N ASN A 90 9.22 -24.67 11.74
CA ASN A 90 7.95 -25.22 11.23
C ASN A 90 6.98 -24.11 10.74
N GLY A 91 7.40 -22.86 10.80
CA GLY A 91 6.63 -21.72 10.30
C GLY A 91 6.80 -21.50 8.80
N LEU A 92 6.40 -20.34 8.30
CA LEU A 92 6.46 -19.99 6.88
C LEU A 92 6.78 -18.50 6.69
N VAL A 93 7.67 -18.20 5.75
CA VAL A 93 7.81 -16.87 5.18
C VAL A 93 7.23 -16.87 3.78
N LEU A 94 6.18 -16.07 3.57
CA LEU A 94 5.61 -15.75 2.27
C LEU A 94 6.16 -14.41 1.81
N CYS A 95 6.77 -14.32 0.65
CA CYS A 95 7.30 -13.06 0.15
C CYS A 95 6.95 -12.82 -1.33
N ASN A 96 6.77 -11.54 -1.67
CA ASN A 96 6.65 -11.13 -3.07
C ASN A 96 7.93 -11.51 -3.83
N GLY A 97 7.79 -12.42 -4.78
CA GLY A 97 8.93 -12.94 -5.54
C GLY A 97 9.45 -11.98 -6.60
N GLU A 98 8.76 -10.87 -6.89
CA GLU A 98 9.22 -9.82 -7.81
C GLU A 98 9.98 -8.70 -7.09
N ASP A 99 9.92 -8.65 -5.75
CA ASP A 99 10.68 -7.69 -4.97
C ASP A 99 12.14 -8.15 -4.83
N GLN A 100 13.05 -7.39 -5.42
CA GLN A 100 14.47 -7.72 -5.44
C GLN A 100 15.08 -7.70 -4.03
N ASN A 101 14.66 -6.78 -3.16
CA ASN A 101 15.17 -6.67 -1.80
C ASN A 101 14.73 -7.86 -0.94
N LEU A 102 13.47 -8.31 -1.08
CA LEU A 102 12.99 -9.52 -0.42
C LEU A 102 13.69 -10.77 -0.94
N ARG A 103 13.94 -10.88 -2.25
CA ARG A 103 14.76 -11.97 -2.81
C ARG A 103 16.15 -12.01 -2.21
N GLU A 104 16.79 -10.85 -2.07
CA GLU A 104 18.15 -10.73 -1.52
C GLU A 104 18.19 -11.19 -0.06
N ILE A 105 17.30 -10.67 0.79
CA ILE A 105 17.33 -10.98 2.22
C ILE A 105 16.87 -12.40 2.56
N THR A 106 16.14 -13.06 1.65
CA THR A 106 15.64 -14.44 1.84
C THR A 106 16.52 -15.50 1.19
N ARG A 107 17.49 -15.11 0.34
CA ARG A 107 18.28 -16.05 -0.49
C ARG A 107 18.99 -17.14 0.31
N ASP A 108 19.55 -16.81 1.46
CA ASP A 108 20.39 -17.70 2.26
C ASP A 108 19.64 -18.33 3.46
N ILE A 109 18.34 -18.06 3.59
CA ILE A 109 17.51 -18.61 4.65
C ILE A 109 17.26 -20.10 4.37
N ARG A 110 17.53 -20.98 5.35
CA ARG A 110 17.36 -22.44 5.26
C ARG A 110 16.69 -23.07 6.47
N PHE A 111 16.50 -22.31 7.54
CA PHE A 111 15.96 -22.81 8.81
C PHE A 111 14.42 -22.85 8.83
N CYS A 112 13.74 -22.11 7.95
CA CYS A 112 12.29 -22.16 7.77
C CYS A 112 11.93 -22.17 6.26
N PRO A 113 10.77 -22.67 5.87
CA PRO A 113 10.26 -22.61 4.50
C PRO A 113 10.10 -21.16 4.02
N ILE A 114 10.60 -20.87 2.82
CA ILE A 114 10.34 -19.63 2.07
C ILE A 114 9.50 -19.98 0.87
N ARG A 115 8.37 -19.31 0.69
CA ARG A 115 7.52 -19.43 -0.50
C ARG A 115 7.31 -18.04 -1.11
N ARG A 116 7.25 -18.01 -2.44
CA ARG A 116 7.12 -16.76 -3.20
C ARG A 116 5.76 -16.71 -3.89
N PHE A 117 5.19 -15.51 -3.89
CA PHE A 117 3.99 -15.21 -4.65
C PHE A 117 4.26 -14.07 -5.62
N GLY A 118 3.56 -14.05 -6.75
CA GLY A 118 3.72 -13.03 -7.79
C GLY A 118 3.16 -13.46 -9.14
N PHE A 119 3.53 -12.74 -10.19
CA PHE A 119 3.06 -12.99 -11.55
C PHE A 119 4.06 -13.78 -12.38
N GLY A 120 5.34 -13.71 -12.05
CA GLY A 120 6.42 -14.41 -12.73
C GLY A 120 6.36 -15.94 -12.54
N ALA A 121 6.88 -16.68 -13.53
CA ALA A 121 6.83 -18.14 -13.55
C ALA A 121 7.63 -18.82 -12.43
N GLU A 122 8.57 -18.08 -11.83
CA GLU A 122 9.44 -18.57 -10.75
C GLU A 122 8.76 -18.56 -9.36
N ASN A 123 7.52 -18.04 -9.26
CA ASN A 123 6.81 -17.99 -7.99
C ASN A 123 6.11 -19.30 -7.68
N ASP A 124 6.10 -19.71 -6.41
CA ASP A 124 5.36 -20.88 -5.91
C ASP A 124 3.84 -20.69 -6.06
N PHE A 125 3.39 -19.45 -5.79
CA PHE A 125 2.00 -19.02 -5.95
C PHE A 125 1.94 -17.97 -7.05
N ARG A 126 1.63 -18.42 -8.26
CA ARG A 126 1.60 -17.57 -9.45
C ARG A 126 0.17 -17.22 -9.84
N ALA A 127 -0.16 -15.93 -9.86
CA ALA A 127 -1.41 -15.47 -10.46
C ALA A 127 -1.30 -15.42 -11.99
N VAL A 128 -2.34 -15.91 -12.66
CA VAL A 128 -2.51 -15.85 -14.12
C VAL A 128 -3.90 -15.33 -14.46
N HIS A 129 -4.18 -15.03 -15.74
CA HIS A 129 -5.47 -14.55 -16.24
C HIS A 129 -6.03 -13.38 -15.41
N ILE A 130 -5.14 -12.40 -15.13
CA ILE A 130 -5.50 -11.21 -14.37
C ILE A 130 -6.39 -10.30 -15.23
N THR A 131 -7.53 -9.87 -14.69
CA THR A 131 -8.45 -8.91 -15.33
C THR A 131 -8.87 -7.83 -14.33
N HIS A 132 -9.17 -6.65 -14.86
CA HIS A 132 -9.64 -5.49 -14.10
C HIS A 132 -10.93 -4.98 -14.72
N GLU A 133 -12.05 -5.10 -14.03
CA GLU A 133 -13.35 -4.70 -14.52
C GLU A 133 -14.20 -4.10 -13.40
N ASN A 134 -14.97 -3.07 -13.73
CA ASN A 134 -15.95 -2.44 -12.83
C ASN A 134 -15.36 -2.02 -11.45
N GLY A 135 -14.10 -1.58 -11.43
CA GLY A 135 -13.42 -1.18 -10.17
C GLY A 135 -12.91 -2.34 -9.32
N GLY A 136 -13.03 -3.57 -9.80
CA GLY A 136 -12.50 -4.77 -9.15
C GLY A 136 -11.42 -5.45 -9.98
N SER A 137 -10.88 -6.53 -9.44
CA SER A 137 -9.90 -7.40 -10.10
C SER A 137 -10.31 -8.86 -9.95
N SER A 138 -9.90 -9.69 -10.92
CA SER A 138 -9.91 -11.14 -10.77
C SER A 138 -8.60 -11.75 -11.28
N PHE A 139 -8.27 -12.93 -10.76
CA PHE A 139 -7.09 -13.70 -11.13
C PHE A 139 -7.31 -15.18 -10.86
N GLU A 140 -6.54 -16.00 -11.52
CA GLU A 140 -6.52 -17.44 -11.30
C GLU A 140 -5.23 -17.85 -10.56
N LEU A 141 -5.37 -18.73 -9.56
CA LEU A 141 -4.27 -19.37 -8.86
C LEU A 141 -4.57 -20.86 -8.72
N GLN A 142 -3.68 -21.72 -9.23
CA GLN A 142 -3.77 -23.19 -9.13
C GLN A 142 -5.14 -23.76 -9.58
N GLY A 143 -5.71 -23.18 -10.65
CA GLY A 143 -6.98 -23.59 -11.22
C GLY A 143 -8.23 -23.06 -10.50
N ALA A 144 -8.08 -22.24 -9.47
CA ALA A 144 -9.17 -21.54 -8.79
C ALA A 144 -9.18 -20.05 -9.13
N THR A 145 -10.35 -19.48 -9.44
CA THR A 145 -10.51 -18.05 -9.75
C THR A 145 -10.88 -17.29 -8.48
N TYR A 146 -10.20 -16.18 -8.22
CA TYR A 146 -10.45 -15.28 -7.11
C TYR A 146 -10.85 -13.91 -7.65
N SER A 147 -11.93 -13.34 -7.11
CA SER A 147 -12.42 -12.01 -7.49
C SER A 147 -12.48 -11.08 -6.30
N ILE A 148 -11.98 -9.86 -6.49
CA ILE A 148 -11.99 -8.78 -5.49
C ILE A 148 -12.81 -7.63 -6.09
N PRO A 149 -14.12 -7.56 -5.83
CA PRO A 149 -15.02 -6.64 -6.54
C PRO A 149 -14.76 -5.15 -6.33
N THR A 150 -14.02 -4.80 -5.27
CA THR A 150 -13.83 -3.41 -4.82
C THR A 150 -12.41 -2.89 -4.94
N MET A 151 -11.49 -3.69 -5.48
CA MET A 151 -10.07 -3.35 -5.53
C MET A 151 -9.47 -3.68 -6.88
N ALA A 152 -9.32 -2.68 -7.74
CA ALA A 152 -8.64 -2.82 -9.02
C ALA A 152 -7.13 -2.57 -8.89
N GLY A 153 -6.39 -3.05 -9.89
CA GLY A 153 -4.96 -2.80 -10.04
C GLY A 153 -4.08 -3.98 -9.64
N ASP A 154 -2.99 -4.13 -10.37
CA ASP A 154 -2.03 -5.23 -10.21
C ASP A 154 -1.47 -5.32 -8.78
N PHE A 155 -1.25 -4.18 -8.13
CA PHE A 155 -0.75 -4.17 -6.75
C PHE A 155 -1.76 -4.78 -5.77
N ASN A 156 -3.07 -4.53 -5.97
CA ASN A 156 -4.13 -5.14 -5.18
C ASN A 156 -4.25 -6.65 -5.45
N VAL A 157 -4.09 -7.07 -6.72
CA VAL A 157 -4.01 -8.50 -7.05
C VAL A 157 -2.82 -9.15 -6.34
N ARG A 158 -1.66 -8.49 -6.32
CA ARG A 158 -0.46 -9.02 -5.64
C ARG A 158 -0.66 -9.15 -4.13
N ILE A 159 -1.26 -8.13 -3.47
CA ILE A 159 -1.63 -8.21 -2.06
C ILE A 159 -2.60 -9.35 -1.81
N ALA A 160 -3.66 -9.46 -2.61
CA ALA A 160 -4.64 -10.54 -2.50
C ALA A 160 -4.03 -11.92 -2.72
N LEU A 161 -3.10 -12.04 -3.68
CA LEU A 161 -2.37 -13.28 -3.92
C LEU A 161 -1.56 -13.72 -2.69
N GLY A 162 -0.88 -12.78 -2.02
CA GLY A 162 -0.23 -13.03 -0.73
C GLY A 162 -1.21 -13.50 0.34
N VAL A 163 -2.38 -12.84 0.43
CA VAL A 163 -3.45 -13.24 1.37
C VAL A 163 -4.00 -14.63 1.05
N VAL A 164 -4.27 -14.95 -0.23
CA VAL A 164 -4.71 -16.29 -0.65
C VAL A 164 -3.67 -17.34 -0.27
N SER A 165 -2.40 -17.08 -0.58
CA SER A 165 -1.29 -18.01 -0.28
C SER A 165 -1.18 -18.29 1.23
N CYS A 166 -1.32 -17.25 2.06
CA CYS A 166 -1.35 -17.38 3.51
C CYS A 166 -2.58 -18.17 3.98
N ALA A 167 -3.77 -17.85 3.47
CA ALA A 167 -5.01 -18.49 3.88
C ALA A 167 -5.04 -19.98 3.50
N LEU A 168 -4.54 -20.36 2.31
CA LEU A 168 -4.38 -21.76 1.89
C LEU A 168 -3.41 -22.51 2.81
N HIS A 169 -2.28 -21.91 3.17
CA HIS A 169 -1.33 -22.48 4.13
C HIS A 169 -1.98 -22.72 5.50
N CYS A 170 -2.83 -21.83 5.95
CA CYS A 170 -3.58 -21.92 7.20
C CYS A 170 -4.80 -22.87 7.12
N GLY A 171 -4.98 -23.59 6.01
CA GLY A 171 -5.98 -24.64 5.86
C GLY A 171 -7.36 -24.18 5.38
N LEU A 172 -7.53 -22.91 4.94
CA LEU A 172 -8.76 -22.50 4.29
C LEU A 172 -8.81 -23.05 2.86
N THR A 173 -10.00 -23.46 2.44
CA THR A 173 -10.22 -23.94 1.06
C THR A 173 -10.35 -22.77 0.07
N PRO A 174 -10.08 -23.00 -1.23
CA PRO A 174 -10.32 -21.97 -2.25
C PRO A 174 -11.74 -21.40 -2.21
N ALA A 175 -12.77 -22.22 -2.03
CA ALA A 175 -14.15 -21.76 -1.96
C ALA A 175 -14.42 -20.82 -0.76
N GLN A 176 -13.84 -21.11 0.39
CA GLN A 176 -13.93 -20.24 1.58
C GLN A 176 -13.27 -18.90 1.34
N ILE A 177 -12.11 -18.86 0.68
CA ILE A 177 -11.38 -17.64 0.38
C ILE A 177 -12.12 -16.80 -0.68
N GLN A 178 -12.62 -17.44 -1.74
CA GLN A 178 -13.45 -16.80 -2.77
C GLN A 178 -14.67 -16.13 -2.16
N SER A 179 -15.42 -16.85 -1.32
CA SER A 179 -16.59 -16.33 -0.63
C SER A 179 -16.25 -15.12 0.25
N ALA A 180 -15.12 -15.14 0.94
CA ALA A 180 -14.66 -14.03 1.77
C ALA A 180 -14.32 -12.79 0.93
N PHE A 181 -13.65 -12.93 -0.21
CA PHE A 181 -13.32 -11.82 -1.09
C PHE A 181 -14.55 -11.14 -1.68
N LEU A 182 -15.59 -11.89 -2.04
CA LEU A 182 -16.85 -11.32 -2.57
C LEU A 182 -17.56 -10.40 -1.58
N THR A 183 -17.31 -10.56 -0.28
CA THR A 183 -17.91 -9.73 0.79
C THR A 183 -16.97 -8.66 1.32
N PHE A 184 -15.73 -8.63 0.88
CA PHE A 184 -14.74 -7.66 1.35
C PHE A 184 -15.04 -6.27 0.80
N LYS A 185 -15.15 -5.28 1.69
CA LYS A 185 -15.54 -3.90 1.37
C LYS A 185 -14.34 -2.95 1.29
N GLY A 186 -13.12 -3.49 1.19
CA GLY A 186 -11.90 -2.68 1.21
C GLY A 186 -11.51 -2.21 2.62
N ILE A 187 -10.67 -1.20 2.66
CA ILE A 187 -10.21 -0.51 3.86
C ILE A 187 -10.44 0.98 3.65
N ARG A 188 -10.90 1.69 4.68
CA ARG A 188 -11.06 3.15 4.62
C ARG A 188 -9.76 3.81 4.23
N ARG A 189 -9.86 4.85 3.40
CA ARG A 189 -8.73 5.61 2.88
C ARG A 189 -7.73 4.76 2.07
N ARG A 190 -8.21 3.74 1.37
CA ARG A 190 -7.44 2.94 0.41
C ARG A 190 -8.25 2.85 -0.89
N MET A 191 -8.03 3.80 -1.80
CA MET A 191 -8.82 4.01 -3.02
C MET A 191 -10.33 4.09 -2.72
N GLU A 192 -10.69 4.65 -1.57
CA GLU A 192 -12.08 4.74 -1.13
C GLU A 192 -12.82 5.82 -1.90
N VAL A 193 -13.84 5.44 -2.67
CA VAL A 193 -14.76 6.40 -3.29
C VAL A 193 -15.68 6.95 -2.21
N PHE A 194 -15.40 8.16 -1.73
CA PHE A 194 -16.20 8.77 -0.66
C PHE A 194 -17.33 9.66 -1.18
N GLY A 195 -17.41 9.90 -2.48
CA GLY A 195 -18.54 10.61 -3.06
C GLY A 195 -18.38 11.00 -4.52
N VAL A 196 -19.47 11.49 -5.08
CA VAL A 196 -19.52 12.12 -6.40
C VAL A 196 -20.17 13.49 -6.24
N LYS A 197 -19.49 14.56 -6.63
CA LYS A 197 -20.02 15.93 -6.57
C LYS A 197 -19.90 16.61 -7.93
N SER A 198 -21.03 17.13 -8.42
CA SER A 198 -21.10 17.78 -9.75
C SER A 198 -20.55 16.92 -10.89
N GLY A 199 -20.73 15.58 -10.80
CA GLY A 199 -20.22 14.63 -11.78
C GLY A 199 -18.73 14.30 -11.64
N VAL A 200 -18.03 14.82 -10.63
CA VAL A 200 -16.61 14.52 -10.32
C VAL A 200 -16.58 13.45 -9.23
N THR A 201 -15.84 12.36 -9.48
CA THR A 201 -15.63 11.29 -8.49
C THR A 201 -14.51 11.68 -7.53
N LEU A 202 -14.76 11.52 -6.23
CA LEU A 202 -13.82 11.87 -5.16
C LEU A 202 -13.33 10.59 -4.49
N ILE A 203 -12.02 10.40 -4.43
CA ILE A 203 -11.35 9.21 -3.90
C ILE A 203 -10.36 9.63 -2.81
N ASP A 204 -10.41 8.95 -1.65
CA ASP A 204 -9.43 9.10 -0.56
C ASP A 204 -8.46 7.92 -0.59
N ASP A 205 -7.16 8.23 -0.63
CA ASP A 205 -6.09 7.24 -0.55
C ASP A 205 -4.98 7.69 0.41
N PHE A 206 -4.55 6.80 1.26
CA PHE A 206 -3.51 7.08 2.26
C PHE A 206 -2.08 6.94 1.70
N GLY A 207 -1.93 6.66 0.42
CA GLY A 207 -0.64 6.48 -0.24
C GLY A 207 0.25 7.71 -0.09
N HIS A 208 1.39 7.54 0.54
CA HIS A 208 2.35 8.63 0.76
C HIS A 208 3.77 8.30 0.30
N HIS A 209 4.11 7.05 0.03
CA HIS A 209 5.37 6.67 -0.61
C HIS A 209 5.25 6.84 -2.14
N PRO A 210 6.31 7.28 -2.87
CA PRO A 210 6.24 7.44 -4.33
C PRO A 210 5.74 6.21 -5.07
N THR A 211 6.20 5.01 -4.69
CA THR A 211 5.73 3.74 -5.25
C THR A 211 4.22 3.54 -5.03
N ALA A 212 3.72 3.82 -3.83
CA ALA A 212 2.29 3.69 -3.52
C ALA A 212 1.46 4.68 -4.34
N ILE A 213 1.90 5.95 -4.43
CA ILE A 213 1.25 6.99 -5.25
C ILE A 213 1.18 6.55 -6.72
N ALA A 214 2.30 6.08 -7.28
CA ALA A 214 2.35 5.62 -8.67
C ALA A 214 1.41 4.42 -8.91
N GLN A 215 1.37 3.46 -7.99
CA GLN A 215 0.49 2.29 -8.06
C GLN A 215 -0.99 2.67 -7.95
N THR A 216 -1.34 3.58 -7.03
CA THR A 216 -2.70 4.10 -6.90
C THR A 216 -3.15 4.80 -8.18
N LEU A 217 -2.34 5.71 -8.73
CA LEU A 217 -2.68 6.41 -9.97
C LEU A 217 -2.79 5.46 -11.16
N ALA A 218 -1.93 4.44 -11.25
CA ALA A 218 -2.02 3.41 -12.27
C ALA A 218 -3.32 2.59 -12.15
N ALA A 219 -3.69 2.19 -10.93
CA ALA A 219 -4.95 1.49 -10.69
C ALA A 219 -6.17 2.35 -11.00
N LEU A 220 -6.13 3.65 -10.65
CA LEU A 220 -7.18 4.60 -11.02
C LEU A 220 -7.29 4.74 -12.54
N ARG A 221 -6.16 4.74 -13.27
CA ARG A 221 -6.17 4.76 -14.74
C ARG A 221 -6.83 3.50 -15.33
N GLN A 222 -6.66 2.35 -14.70
CA GLN A 222 -7.35 1.11 -15.08
C GLN A 222 -8.86 1.18 -14.80
N CYS A 223 -9.26 1.73 -13.65
CA CYS A 223 -10.67 1.92 -13.30
C CYS A 223 -11.37 2.99 -14.16
N TYR A 224 -10.64 4.03 -14.54
CA TYR A 224 -11.13 5.23 -15.20
C TYR A 224 -10.31 5.55 -16.46
N PRO A 225 -10.33 4.68 -17.48
CA PRO A 225 -9.39 4.75 -18.63
C PRO A 225 -9.57 6.00 -19.50
N SER A 226 -10.77 6.56 -19.55
CA SER A 226 -11.12 7.72 -20.39
C SER A 226 -11.26 9.03 -19.61
N GLN A 227 -11.25 8.98 -18.29
CA GLN A 227 -11.42 10.13 -17.41
C GLN A 227 -10.07 10.77 -17.09
N ARG A 228 -10.08 12.08 -16.84
CA ARG A 228 -8.90 12.74 -16.30
C ARG A 228 -8.81 12.45 -14.80
N ILE A 229 -7.59 12.15 -14.37
CA ILE A 229 -7.26 11.85 -12.96
C ILE A 229 -6.45 13.03 -12.41
N TRP A 230 -6.94 13.64 -11.36
CA TRP A 230 -6.30 14.73 -10.62
C TRP A 230 -5.77 14.19 -9.30
N ALA A 231 -4.51 14.46 -8.98
CA ALA A 231 -3.93 14.14 -7.68
C ALA A 231 -3.88 15.41 -6.80
N ALA A 232 -4.45 15.32 -5.60
CA ALA A 232 -4.32 16.35 -4.56
C ALA A 232 -3.45 15.77 -3.44
N PHE A 233 -2.20 16.20 -3.36
CA PHE A 233 -1.19 15.59 -2.50
C PHE A 233 -0.79 16.50 -1.34
N GLU A 234 -0.79 15.97 -0.10
CA GLU A 234 -0.25 16.60 1.09
C GLU A 234 1.05 15.91 1.52
N PRO A 235 2.21 16.58 1.51
CA PRO A 235 3.43 16.06 2.11
C PRO A 235 3.32 16.03 3.64
N ARG A 236 2.91 14.88 4.20
CA ARG A 236 2.55 14.76 5.62
C ARG A 236 3.37 13.73 6.40
N SER A 237 3.75 12.62 5.76
CA SER A 237 4.54 11.59 6.42
C SER A 237 5.96 12.07 6.73
N ASN A 238 6.63 11.44 7.69
CA ASN A 238 8.00 11.81 8.03
C ASN A 238 8.96 11.72 6.84
N THR A 239 8.70 10.83 5.91
CA THR A 239 9.49 10.66 4.70
C THR A 239 9.14 11.68 3.62
N THR A 240 7.85 11.88 3.32
CA THR A 240 7.43 12.78 2.23
C THR A 240 7.56 14.27 2.53
N ARG A 241 7.71 14.64 3.79
CA ARG A 241 8.07 16.02 4.17
C ARG A 241 9.52 16.36 3.86
N ARG A 242 10.37 15.33 3.62
CA ARG A 242 11.81 15.47 3.36
C ARG A 242 12.11 15.39 1.86
N ASN A 243 13.24 15.92 1.47
CA ASN A 243 13.71 15.93 0.07
C ASN A 243 14.26 14.58 -0.42
N VAL A 244 14.19 13.54 0.42
CA VAL A 244 14.72 12.20 0.13
C VAL A 244 14.15 11.60 -1.15
N PHE A 245 12.87 11.89 -1.45
CA PHE A 245 12.17 11.40 -2.64
C PHE A 245 11.72 12.52 -3.57
N GLN A 246 12.49 13.63 -3.63
CA GLN A 246 12.13 14.79 -4.43
C GLN A 246 11.83 14.45 -5.91
N GLN A 247 12.66 13.63 -6.52
CA GLN A 247 12.51 13.25 -7.92
C GLN A 247 11.44 12.18 -8.10
N GLU A 248 11.45 11.15 -7.27
CA GLU A 248 10.52 10.02 -7.33
C GLU A 248 9.06 10.48 -7.10
N LEU A 249 8.85 11.47 -6.22
CA LEU A 249 7.53 12.09 -6.03
C LEU A 249 7.08 12.85 -7.28
N ALA A 250 8.00 13.57 -7.95
CA ALA A 250 7.68 14.28 -9.20
C ALA A 250 7.28 13.29 -10.31
N GLU A 251 8.00 12.16 -10.41
CA GLU A 251 7.73 11.11 -11.38
C GLU A 251 6.37 10.41 -11.10
N ALA A 252 6.12 10.04 -9.84
CA ALA A 252 4.90 9.37 -9.41
C ALA A 252 3.66 10.25 -9.62
N LEU A 253 3.66 11.47 -9.08
CA LEU A 253 2.55 12.42 -9.22
C LEU A 253 2.33 12.84 -10.67
N GLY A 254 3.41 12.92 -11.46
CA GLY A 254 3.36 13.25 -12.89
C GLY A 254 2.64 12.21 -13.75
N SER A 255 2.19 11.08 -13.21
CA SER A 255 1.33 10.11 -13.91
C SER A 255 -0.16 10.47 -13.89
N ALA A 256 -0.56 11.49 -13.11
CA ALA A 256 -1.88 12.09 -13.15
C ALA A 256 -2.04 13.03 -14.37
N ASP A 257 -3.27 13.49 -14.62
CA ASP A 257 -3.56 14.51 -15.66
C ASP A 257 -3.50 15.94 -15.10
N GLY A 258 -3.36 16.09 -13.80
CA GLY A 258 -3.12 17.35 -13.11
C GLY A 258 -2.84 17.13 -11.62
N VAL A 259 -2.08 18.03 -11.02
CA VAL A 259 -1.57 17.88 -9.65
C VAL A 259 -1.74 19.14 -8.84
N ALA A 260 -2.34 19.02 -7.67
CA ALA A 260 -2.34 20.06 -6.63
C ALA A 260 -1.52 19.58 -5.43
N VAL A 261 -0.57 20.38 -4.97
CA VAL A 261 0.26 20.03 -3.80
C VAL A 261 0.01 21.06 -2.70
N SER A 262 -0.25 20.59 -1.48
CA SER A 262 -0.37 21.46 -0.32
C SER A 262 1.00 21.89 0.23
N ALA A 263 1.00 22.81 1.18
CA ALA A 263 2.17 23.06 2.02
C ALA A 263 2.58 21.81 2.79
N ILE A 264 3.85 21.75 3.19
CA ILE A 264 4.38 20.66 4.01
C ILE A 264 3.74 20.71 5.40
N ALA A 265 3.16 19.59 5.83
CA ALA A 265 2.59 19.51 7.17
C ALA A 265 3.70 19.60 8.23
N ARG A 266 3.51 20.49 9.25
CA ARG A 266 4.47 20.69 10.35
C ARG A 266 5.89 20.99 9.85
N GLU A 267 6.00 21.87 8.87
CA GLU A 267 7.26 22.25 8.21
C GLU A 267 8.32 22.73 9.21
N GLU A 268 7.89 23.41 10.28
CA GLU A 268 8.74 23.94 11.35
C GLU A 268 9.53 22.86 12.13
N GLN A 269 9.15 21.59 12.01
CA GLN A 269 9.84 20.47 12.67
C GLN A 269 11.06 19.97 11.90
N LEU A 270 11.32 20.49 10.71
CA LEU A 270 12.42 20.05 9.84
C LEU A 270 13.38 21.21 9.58
N ALA A 271 14.67 20.90 9.52
CA ALA A 271 15.67 21.86 9.04
C ALA A 271 15.39 22.22 7.57
N PRO A 272 15.56 23.48 7.17
CA PRO A 272 15.22 23.94 5.81
C PRO A 272 15.85 23.09 4.69
N GLU A 273 17.09 22.66 4.88
CA GLU A 273 17.87 21.85 3.92
C GLU A 273 17.37 20.40 3.77
N GLU A 274 16.59 19.91 4.74
CA GLU A 274 16.00 18.57 4.69
C GLU A 274 14.62 18.53 4.05
N ARG A 275 13.97 19.69 3.88
CA ARG A 275 12.58 19.79 3.45
C ARG A 275 12.41 19.44 1.98
N LEU A 276 11.28 18.83 1.66
CA LEU A 276 10.81 18.72 0.29
C LEU A 276 10.67 20.14 -0.30
N ASP A 277 11.28 20.39 -1.44
CA ASP A 277 11.05 21.63 -2.19
C ASP A 277 9.78 21.49 -3.05
N VAL A 278 8.64 21.95 -2.49
CA VAL A 278 7.33 21.86 -3.16
C VAL A 278 7.29 22.69 -4.45
N GLY A 279 7.99 23.83 -4.48
CA GLY A 279 8.10 24.67 -5.68
C GLY A 279 8.82 23.95 -6.81
N LYS A 280 9.98 23.36 -6.48
CA LYS A 280 10.74 22.52 -7.42
C LYS A 280 9.96 21.28 -7.85
N LEU A 281 9.24 20.63 -6.94
CA LEU A 281 8.38 19.48 -7.24
C LEU A 281 7.36 19.81 -8.34
N VAL A 282 6.60 20.90 -8.16
CA VAL A 282 5.59 21.34 -9.12
C VAL A 282 6.22 21.77 -10.45
N LEU A 283 7.38 22.42 -10.41
CA LEU A 283 8.12 22.81 -11.62
C LEU A 283 8.56 21.58 -12.42
N GLN A 284 9.17 20.58 -11.76
CA GLN A 284 9.58 19.31 -12.38
C GLN A 284 8.39 18.58 -13.03
N ILE A 285 7.23 18.53 -12.35
CA ILE A 285 6.02 17.91 -12.90
C ILE A 285 5.58 18.64 -14.18
N ARG A 286 5.53 19.96 -14.16
CA ARG A 286 5.14 20.77 -15.33
C ARG A 286 6.07 20.59 -16.51
N GLU A 287 7.38 20.63 -16.27
CA GLU A 287 8.39 20.51 -17.34
C GLU A 287 8.44 19.11 -17.94
N ASN A 288 8.43 18.07 -17.08
CA ASN A 288 8.59 16.69 -17.52
C ASN A 288 7.32 16.09 -18.14
N ARG A 289 6.14 16.53 -17.72
CA ARG A 289 4.85 15.93 -18.12
C ARG A 289 3.93 16.85 -18.89
N GLN A 290 4.19 18.17 -18.89
CA GLN A 290 3.38 19.19 -19.54
C GLN A 290 1.91 19.18 -19.08
N ILE A 291 1.68 18.86 -17.81
CA ILE A 291 0.36 18.83 -17.17
C ILE A 291 0.18 20.04 -16.23
N PRO A 292 -1.07 20.47 -15.95
CA PRO A 292 -1.35 21.44 -14.91
C PRO A 292 -0.86 20.94 -13.55
N ALA A 293 0.02 21.71 -12.90
CA ALA A 293 0.45 21.43 -11.54
C ALA A 293 0.60 22.75 -10.77
N ALA A 294 0.18 22.78 -9.50
CA ALA A 294 0.28 23.98 -8.67
C ALA A 294 0.46 23.58 -7.19
N HIS A 295 1.13 24.44 -6.42
CA HIS A 295 1.19 24.30 -4.97
C HIS A 295 0.47 25.46 -4.28
N PHE A 296 0.00 25.19 -3.06
CA PHE A 296 -0.82 26.13 -2.29
C PHE A 296 -0.48 26.02 -0.81
N SER A 297 -0.55 27.14 -0.11
CA SER A 297 -0.35 27.18 1.34
C SER A 297 -1.57 26.68 2.13
N GLU A 298 -2.76 26.71 1.53
CA GLU A 298 -4.02 26.46 2.22
C GLU A 298 -4.97 25.59 1.38
N VAL A 299 -5.71 24.69 2.05
CA VAL A 299 -6.68 23.79 1.43
C VAL A 299 -7.79 24.52 0.65
N PRO A 300 -8.37 25.64 1.13
CA PRO A 300 -9.38 26.37 0.35
C PRO A 300 -8.90 26.79 -1.04
N SER A 301 -7.63 27.21 -1.16
CA SER A 301 -7.03 27.60 -2.44
C SER A 301 -6.86 26.40 -3.40
N ILE A 302 -6.55 25.21 -2.86
CA ILE A 302 -6.54 23.96 -3.63
C ILE A 302 -7.94 23.68 -4.20
N VAL A 303 -8.96 23.75 -3.35
CA VAL A 303 -10.34 23.50 -3.76
C VAL A 303 -10.78 24.51 -4.83
N GLU A 304 -10.51 25.81 -4.63
CA GLU A 304 -10.85 26.83 -5.61
C GLU A 304 -10.15 26.59 -6.96
N TRP A 305 -8.89 26.23 -6.94
CA TRP A 305 -8.13 25.93 -8.16
C TRP A 305 -8.65 24.68 -8.85
N LEU A 306 -8.86 23.57 -8.14
CA LEU A 306 -9.41 22.34 -8.69
C LEU A 306 -10.79 22.58 -9.29
N CYS A 307 -11.69 23.33 -8.63
CA CYS A 307 -13.00 23.66 -9.17
C CYS A 307 -12.96 24.41 -10.53
N LYS A 308 -11.88 25.12 -10.81
CA LYS A 308 -11.67 25.79 -12.12
C LYS A 308 -11.10 24.85 -13.18
N GLN A 309 -10.48 23.74 -12.80
CA GLN A 309 -9.80 22.80 -13.68
C GLN A 309 -10.64 21.58 -14.06
N VAL A 310 -11.39 21.05 -13.09
CA VAL A 310 -12.14 19.79 -13.25
C VAL A 310 -13.43 19.97 -14.03
N LYS A 311 -13.87 18.89 -14.65
CA LYS A 311 -15.13 18.80 -15.42
C LYS A 311 -15.92 17.57 -14.94
N PRO A 312 -17.24 17.54 -15.18
CA PRO A 312 -18.01 16.31 -14.96
C PRO A 312 -17.37 15.13 -15.69
N GLY A 313 -17.24 14.01 -15.00
CA GLY A 313 -16.54 12.82 -15.46
C GLY A 313 -15.09 12.69 -14.95
N ASP A 314 -14.47 13.76 -14.45
CA ASP A 314 -13.12 13.68 -13.86
C ASP A 314 -13.10 12.93 -12.52
N VAL A 315 -11.92 12.47 -12.13
CA VAL A 315 -11.62 11.82 -10.86
C VAL A 315 -10.62 12.65 -10.09
N ILE A 316 -10.86 12.91 -8.82
CA ILE A 316 -9.88 13.53 -7.90
C ILE A 316 -9.50 12.48 -6.86
N CYS A 317 -8.21 12.19 -6.76
CA CYS A 317 -7.61 11.39 -5.70
C CYS A 317 -6.92 12.32 -4.69
N VAL A 318 -7.26 12.18 -3.41
CA VAL A 318 -6.75 13.00 -2.30
C VAL A 318 -5.88 12.14 -1.41
#